data_30e0d5e2a2f5d468b3d86d31ef91fbc4
#
_entry.id   30e0d5e2a2f5d468b3d86d31ef91fbc4
#
_cell.length_a   1.000
_cell.length_b   1.000
_cell.length_c   1.000
_cell.angle_alpha   90.00
_cell.angle_beta   90.00
_cell.angle_gamma   90.00
#
_symmetry.space_group_name_H-M   'P 1'
#
loop_
_entity.id
_entity.type
_entity.pdbx_description
1 polymer ?
#
loop_
_entity_poly.entity_id
_entity_poly.type
_entity_poly.pdbx_seq_one_letter_code
_entity_poly.pdbx_strand_id
1 'polypeptide(L)'
;KYRFPKGQPTYPFFPPSLLEKFEKKEQIDTLILTEGYFKAMTGSLYGLDVVGLGSITLFADSKTKELYPDTKLLINTCKVQKVVLLYDGDCLNISEKALKKKSDLALRPKTFYNSIKNTRDLLVDFSKVKIEFAYIRTDNLIDHPKGLDDLLLTPAYKSHIDEIIQDITEDEINSKFFFRMNIRDQINRLKRQFALDSVKSFYARWENQIGDEEFVFEHMLYQYNAAEDKVIRAMPL
;
A
#
# COMPACT_ATOMS: atom_id res chain seq x y z
N LYS A 1 8.15 17.08 0.49
CA LYS A 1 8.98 15.86 0.73
C LYS A 1 9.65 15.99 2.08
N TYR A 2 9.42 15.01 2.94
CA TYR A 2 10.13 14.92 4.23
C TYR A 2 11.62 14.70 3.97
N ARG A 3 12.45 15.33 4.76
CA ARG A 3 13.88 15.04 4.81
C ARG A 3 14.20 14.58 6.22
N PHE A 4 14.58 13.34 6.35
CA PHE A 4 15.12 12.83 7.60
C PHE A 4 16.55 13.31 7.76
N PRO A 5 17.00 13.58 8.99
CA PRO A 5 18.40 13.88 9.25
C PRO A 5 19.29 12.75 8.72
N LYS A 6 20.37 13.10 8.04
CA LYS A 6 21.29 12.10 7.47
C LYS A 6 21.87 11.23 8.58
N GLY A 7 21.81 9.93 8.40
CA GLY A 7 22.38 8.96 9.35
C GLY A 7 21.48 8.64 10.56
N GLN A 8 20.31 9.24 10.65
CA GLN A 8 19.34 8.91 11.71
C GLN A 8 18.38 7.82 11.23
N PRO A 9 17.99 6.86 12.08
CA PRO A 9 16.96 5.90 11.74
C PRO A 9 15.61 6.61 11.58
N THR A 10 14.77 6.07 10.72
CA THR A 10 13.36 6.47 10.61
C THR A 10 12.55 5.62 11.57
N TYR A 11 11.62 6.25 12.29
CA TYR A 11 10.72 5.57 13.20
C TYR A 11 9.29 5.66 12.70
N PRO A 12 8.41 4.71 13.06
CA PRO A 12 6.98 4.86 12.87
C PRO A 12 6.47 6.11 13.60
N PHE A 13 5.52 6.79 13.01
CA PHE A 13 4.81 7.90 13.61
C PHE A 13 3.44 7.43 14.13
N PHE A 14 3.21 7.67 15.40
CA PHE A 14 1.96 7.36 16.09
C PHE A 14 1.24 8.68 16.38
N PRO A 15 0.07 8.95 15.77
CA PRO A 15 -0.73 10.11 16.11
C PRO A 15 -1.15 10.14 17.59
N PRO A 16 -1.40 11.32 18.18
CA PRO A 16 -1.76 11.45 19.61
C PRO A 16 -2.96 10.60 20.01
N SER A 17 -4.03 10.55 19.21
CA SER A 17 -5.21 9.74 19.49
C SER A 17 -4.89 8.23 19.61
N LEU A 18 -3.94 7.75 18.80
CA LEU A 18 -3.50 6.37 18.84
C LEU A 18 -2.66 6.08 20.10
N LEU A 19 -1.84 7.04 20.53
CA LEU A 19 -1.08 6.94 21.78
C LEU A 19 -2.02 6.92 23.00
N GLU A 20 -3.08 7.74 22.99
CA GLU A 20 -4.09 7.70 24.05
C GLU A 20 -4.77 6.33 24.17
N LYS A 21 -5.16 5.73 23.03
CA LYS A 21 -5.71 4.37 23.01
C LYS A 21 -4.71 3.34 23.55
N PHE A 22 -3.43 3.49 23.18
CA PHE A 22 -2.37 2.63 23.68
C PHE A 22 -2.21 2.72 25.21
N GLU A 23 -2.16 3.93 25.77
CA GLU A 23 -2.06 4.17 27.22
C GLU A 23 -3.24 3.57 27.99
N LYS A 24 -4.45 3.71 27.43
CA LYS A 24 -5.68 3.15 28.00
C LYS A 24 -5.85 1.66 27.70
N LYS A 25 -5.02 1.05 26.88
CA LYS A 25 -5.13 -0.33 26.40
C LYS A 25 -6.48 -0.60 25.70
N GLU A 26 -7.00 0.37 25.03
CA GLU A 26 -8.25 0.25 24.27
C GLU A 26 -8.04 -0.69 23.08
N GLN A 27 -9.06 -1.49 22.78
CA GLN A 27 -9.03 -2.36 21.60
C GLN A 27 -9.07 -1.53 20.31
N ILE A 28 -8.29 -1.94 19.33
CA ILE A 28 -8.29 -1.38 17.98
C ILE A 28 -8.81 -2.44 17.02
N ASP A 29 -9.93 -2.17 16.39
CA ASP A 29 -10.53 -3.10 15.45
C ASP A 29 -9.76 -3.11 14.12
N THR A 30 -9.42 -1.93 13.60
CA THR A 30 -8.62 -1.80 12.37
C THR A 30 -7.47 -0.82 12.56
N LEU A 31 -6.24 -1.31 12.43
CA LEU A 31 -5.03 -0.50 12.40
C LEU A 31 -4.55 -0.34 10.96
N ILE A 32 -4.38 0.89 10.50
CA ILE A 32 -3.88 1.20 9.17
C ILE A 32 -2.38 1.53 9.25
N LEU A 33 -1.57 0.90 8.41
CA LEU A 33 -0.16 1.24 8.23
C LEU A 33 0.00 1.90 6.86
N THR A 34 0.47 3.14 6.81
CA THR A 34 0.60 3.90 5.56
C THR A 34 1.95 4.59 5.41
N GLU A 35 2.34 4.90 4.18
CA GLU A 35 3.51 5.74 3.91
C GLU A 35 3.18 7.21 4.17
N GLY A 36 3.96 7.83 5.04
CA GLY A 36 3.90 9.27 5.30
C GLY A 36 3.21 9.65 6.60
N TYR A 37 3.84 10.56 7.32
CA TYR A 37 3.38 11.02 8.64
C TYR A 37 2.14 11.91 8.54
N PHE A 38 2.03 12.73 7.48
CA PHE A 38 0.84 13.55 7.26
C PHE A 38 -0.39 12.71 6.99
N LYS A 39 -0.28 11.64 6.20
CA LYS A 39 -1.39 10.73 5.95
C LYS A 39 -1.91 10.11 7.24
N ALA A 40 -0.98 9.68 8.11
CA ALA A 40 -1.36 9.15 9.41
C ALA A 40 -2.03 10.19 10.30
N MET A 41 -1.46 11.41 10.34
CA MET A 41 -2.06 12.50 11.12
C MET A 41 -3.43 12.89 10.58
N THR A 42 -3.58 13.05 9.27
CA THR A 42 -4.86 13.35 8.64
C THR A 42 -5.89 12.24 8.91
N GLY A 43 -5.53 10.98 8.67
CA GLY A 43 -6.42 9.85 8.96
C GLY A 43 -6.89 9.84 10.43
N SER A 44 -5.98 10.12 11.36
CA SER A 44 -6.28 10.23 12.79
C SER A 44 -7.26 11.35 13.13
N LEU A 45 -7.17 12.50 12.47
CA LEU A 45 -8.11 13.62 12.64
C LEU A 45 -9.53 13.26 12.18
N TYR A 46 -9.67 12.30 11.30
CA TYR A 46 -10.95 11.75 10.86
C TYR A 46 -11.36 10.45 11.58
N GLY A 47 -10.69 10.12 12.70
CA GLY A 47 -11.07 9.01 13.57
C GLY A 47 -10.50 7.65 13.19
N LEU A 48 -9.59 7.58 12.21
CA LEU A 48 -8.90 6.34 11.85
C LEU A 48 -7.71 6.07 12.76
N ASP A 49 -7.47 4.81 13.10
CA ASP A 49 -6.27 4.37 13.81
C ASP A 49 -5.15 4.10 12.78
N VAL A 50 -4.23 5.04 12.63
CA VAL A 50 -3.22 5.03 11.56
C VAL A 50 -1.82 5.21 12.10
N VAL A 51 -0.89 4.37 11.64
CA VAL A 51 0.55 4.53 11.86
C VAL A 51 1.20 5.01 10.56
N GLY A 52 1.97 6.08 10.65
CA GLY A 52 2.74 6.64 9.54
C GLY A 52 4.15 6.07 9.47
N LEU A 53 4.55 5.61 8.30
CA LEU A 53 5.88 5.07 8.03
C LEU A 53 6.67 6.00 7.10
N GLY A 54 7.99 6.01 7.23
CA GLY A 54 8.83 6.89 6.41
C GLY A 54 8.86 6.54 4.92
N SER A 55 8.56 5.29 4.59
CA SER A 55 8.50 4.75 3.22
C SER A 55 7.77 3.41 3.22
N ILE A 56 7.24 3.01 2.07
CA ILE A 56 6.64 1.67 1.88
C ILE A 56 7.61 0.51 2.14
N THR A 57 8.90 0.77 2.10
CA THR A 57 9.94 -0.24 2.38
C THR A 57 10.40 -0.26 3.83
N LEU A 58 9.88 0.66 4.67
CA LEU A 58 10.29 0.85 6.06
C LEU A 58 9.22 0.34 7.06
N PHE A 59 8.64 -0.83 6.80
CA PHE A 59 7.79 -1.54 7.76
C PHE A 59 8.61 -2.31 8.80
N ALA A 60 9.87 -2.57 8.49
CA ALA A 60 10.81 -3.24 9.36
C ALA A 60 11.88 -2.30 9.88
N ASP A 61 12.35 -2.57 11.08
CA ASP A 61 13.59 -2.00 11.58
C ASP A 61 14.75 -2.39 10.64
N SER A 62 15.55 -1.40 10.26
CA SER A 62 16.62 -1.58 9.27
C SER A 62 17.73 -2.53 9.73
N LYS A 63 17.91 -2.66 11.06
CA LYS A 63 18.97 -3.48 11.68
C LYS A 63 18.49 -4.90 11.93
N THR A 64 17.34 -5.06 12.57
CA THR A 64 16.82 -6.36 12.99
C THR A 64 16.07 -7.08 11.87
N LYS A 65 15.59 -6.33 10.85
CA LYS A 65 14.68 -6.84 9.81
C LYS A 65 13.35 -7.36 10.33
N GLU A 66 13.00 -7.01 11.55
CA GLU A 66 11.74 -7.33 12.20
C GLU A 66 10.79 -6.13 12.16
N LEU A 67 9.51 -6.36 12.40
CA LEU A 67 8.56 -5.28 12.59
C LEU A 67 9.04 -4.37 13.73
N TYR A 68 8.89 -3.06 13.55
CA TYR A 68 9.29 -2.10 14.58
C TYR A 68 8.73 -2.50 15.96
N PRO A 69 9.56 -2.53 17.01
CA PRO A 69 9.13 -2.95 18.36
C PRO A 69 7.90 -2.21 18.86
N ASP A 70 7.83 -0.90 18.62
CA ASP A 70 6.71 -0.07 19.04
C ASP A 70 5.41 -0.44 18.31
N THR A 71 5.47 -0.75 17.01
CA THR A 71 4.32 -1.23 16.24
C THR A 71 3.88 -2.60 16.73
N LYS A 72 4.83 -3.50 17.02
CA LYS A 72 4.56 -4.81 17.59
C LYS A 72 3.89 -4.70 18.97
N LEU A 73 4.40 -3.80 19.79
CA LEU A 73 3.84 -3.53 21.12
C LEU A 73 2.42 -2.98 21.03
N LEU A 74 2.16 -2.02 20.14
CA LEU A 74 0.83 -1.47 19.91
C LEU A 74 -0.17 -2.57 19.51
N ILE A 75 0.18 -3.40 18.52
CA ILE A 75 -0.68 -4.48 18.03
C ILE A 75 -1.08 -5.42 19.16
N ASN A 76 -0.13 -5.79 20.00
CA ASN A 76 -0.38 -6.70 21.14
C ASN A 76 -1.17 -6.04 22.25
N THR A 77 -0.79 -4.82 22.65
CA THR A 77 -1.40 -4.11 23.79
C THR A 77 -2.84 -3.73 23.49
N CYS A 78 -3.11 -3.21 22.29
CA CYS A 78 -4.43 -2.80 21.86
C CYS A 78 -5.24 -3.93 21.20
N LYS A 79 -4.75 -5.18 21.24
CA LYS A 79 -5.46 -6.35 20.73
C LYS A 79 -6.02 -6.13 19.31
N VAL A 80 -5.20 -5.57 18.43
CA VAL A 80 -5.57 -5.24 17.05
C VAL A 80 -6.18 -6.46 16.36
N GLN A 81 -7.38 -6.29 15.76
CA GLN A 81 -8.09 -7.37 15.08
C GLN A 81 -7.70 -7.46 13.60
N LYS A 82 -7.52 -6.30 12.97
CA LYS A 82 -7.18 -6.19 11.56
C LYS A 82 -6.06 -5.16 11.34
N VAL A 83 -5.10 -5.50 10.49
CA VAL A 83 -4.09 -4.57 9.98
C VAL A 83 -4.32 -4.37 8.48
N VAL A 84 -4.45 -3.13 8.06
CA VAL A 84 -4.55 -2.73 6.65
C VAL A 84 -3.27 -2.03 6.24
N LEU A 85 -2.58 -2.58 5.25
CA LEU A 85 -1.42 -1.95 4.62
C LEU A 85 -1.94 -1.03 3.50
N LEU A 86 -2.02 0.27 3.77
CA LEU A 86 -2.57 1.24 2.83
C LEU A 86 -1.47 1.93 2.04
N TYR A 87 -1.51 1.78 0.74
CA TYR A 87 -0.59 2.35 -0.22
C TYR A 87 -1.22 3.48 -1.03
N ASP A 88 -0.38 4.31 -1.64
CA ASP A 88 -0.82 5.34 -2.55
C ASP A 88 -1.40 4.74 -3.84
N GLY A 89 -2.39 5.40 -4.41
CA GLY A 89 -3.05 4.95 -5.62
C GLY A 89 -2.17 4.93 -6.87
N ASP A 90 -1.02 5.62 -6.82
CA ASP A 90 -0.03 5.60 -7.90
C ASP A 90 1.11 4.58 -7.69
N CYS A 91 0.96 3.67 -6.73
CA CYS A 91 1.99 2.67 -6.38
C CYS A 91 2.38 1.76 -7.54
N LEU A 92 1.46 1.51 -8.46
CA LEU A 92 1.67 0.72 -9.68
C LEU A 92 2.08 1.56 -10.90
N ASN A 93 2.13 2.89 -10.78
CA ASN A 93 2.46 3.75 -11.89
C ASN A 93 3.95 3.73 -12.22
N ILE A 94 4.24 3.83 -13.52
CA ILE A 94 5.60 4.03 -13.98
C ILE A 94 6.02 5.47 -13.67
N SER A 95 7.24 5.64 -13.19
CA SER A 95 7.73 6.97 -12.95
C SER A 95 8.14 7.64 -14.28
N GLU A 96 7.70 8.88 -14.53
CA GLU A 96 8.13 9.68 -15.68
C GLU A 96 9.66 9.77 -15.79
N LYS A 97 10.35 9.76 -14.65
CA LYS A 97 11.81 9.78 -14.60
C LYS A 97 12.40 8.48 -15.15
N ALA A 98 11.77 7.34 -14.88
CA ALA A 98 12.17 6.05 -15.43
C ALA A 98 11.94 6.01 -16.95
N LEU A 99 10.79 6.53 -17.41
CA LEU A 99 10.47 6.70 -18.84
C LEU A 99 11.54 7.52 -19.55
N LYS A 100 11.84 8.73 -19.04
CA LYS A 100 12.82 9.64 -19.66
C LYS A 100 14.23 9.04 -19.70
N LYS A 101 14.61 8.22 -18.72
CA LYS A 101 15.94 7.61 -18.62
C LYS A 101 16.03 6.25 -19.30
N LYS A 102 14.95 5.72 -19.86
CA LYS A 102 14.88 4.34 -20.40
C LYS A 102 15.41 3.31 -19.38
N SER A 103 15.22 3.58 -18.07
CA SER A 103 15.61 2.68 -16.99
C SER A 103 14.54 1.62 -16.74
N ASP A 104 14.81 0.67 -15.84
CA ASP A 104 13.88 -0.40 -15.47
C ASP A 104 12.49 0.17 -15.09
N LEU A 105 11.53 -0.08 -15.95
CA LEU A 105 10.20 0.50 -15.89
C LEU A 105 9.30 -0.24 -14.91
N ALA A 106 9.61 -1.50 -14.68
CA ALA A 106 8.95 -2.32 -13.69
C ALA A 106 9.43 -2.05 -12.26
N LEU A 107 10.46 -1.24 -12.07
CA LEU A 107 11.08 -1.01 -10.76
C LEU A 107 10.08 -0.59 -9.69
N ARG A 108 9.14 0.31 -10.02
CA ARG A 108 8.18 0.82 -9.04
C ARG A 108 7.11 -0.20 -8.67
N PRO A 109 6.41 -0.85 -9.62
CA PRO A 109 5.51 -1.98 -9.33
C PRO A 109 6.19 -3.12 -8.59
N LYS A 110 7.42 -3.45 -8.97
CA LYS A 110 8.23 -4.48 -8.31
C LYS A 110 8.57 -4.12 -6.86
N THR A 111 8.98 -2.88 -6.61
CA THR A 111 9.25 -2.40 -5.25
C THR A 111 8.00 -2.47 -4.39
N PHE A 112 6.85 -2.10 -4.93
CA PHE A 112 5.56 -2.20 -4.27
C PHE A 112 5.19 -3.66 -3.93
N TYR A 113 5.28 -4.56 -4.89
CA TYR A 113 5.03 -5.98 -4.69
C TYR A 113 5.95 -6.59 -3.61
N ASN A 114 7.24 -6.30 -3.67
CA ASN A 114 8.19 -6.77 -2.68
C ASN A 114 7.91 -6.19 -1.28
N SER A 115 7.47 -4.94 -1.21
CA SER A 115 7.08 -4.33 0.05
C SER A 115 5.89 -5.05 0.69
N ILE A 116 4.84 -5.34 -0.08
CA ILE A 116 3.68 -6.11 0.41
C ILE A 116 4.12 -7.49 0.91
N LYS A 117 4.91 -8.20 0.11
CA LYS A 117 5.41 -9.53 0.46
C LYS A 117 6.22 -9.50 1.76
N ASN A 118 7.17 -8.58 1.86
CA ASN A 118 8.01 -8.47 3.04
C ASN A 118 7.19 -8.10 4.28
N THR A 119 6.27 -7.16 4.16
CA THR A 119 5.42 -6.75 5.30
C THR A 119 4.50 -7.86 5.75
N ARG A 120 3.94 -8.63 4.82
CA ARG A 120 3.20 -9.85 5.16
C ARG A 120 4.05 -10.80 6.00
N ASP A 121 5.30 -11.03 5.59
CA ASP A 121 6.20 -11.94 6.31
C ASP A 121 6.53 -11.42 7.72
N LEU A 122 6.63 -10.09 7.90
CA LEU A 122 6.79 -9.45 9.21
C LEU A 122 5.58 -9.62 10.13
N LEU A 123 4.39 -9.78 9.56
CA LEU A 123 3.13 -9.90 10.30
C LEU A 123 2.69 -11.36 10.48
N VAL A 124 3.47 -12.33 10.02
CA VAL A 124 3.12 -13.76 10.07
C VAL A 124 2.89 -14.27 11.49
N ASP A 125 3.65 -13.76 12.46
CA ASP A 125 3.57 -14.17 13.87
C ASP A 125 2.26 -13.73 14.55
N PHE A 126 1.56 -12.76 13.97
CA PHE A 126 0.26 -12.30 14.47
C PHE A 126 -0.88 -13.18 13.97
N SER A 127 -0.91 -14.45 14.43
CA SER A 127 -1.80 -15.48 13.88
C SER A 127 -3.30 -15.18 13.96
N LYS A 128 -3.72 -14.32 14.87
CA LYS A 128 -5.12 -13.93 15.07
C LYS A 128 -5.49 -12.63 14.37
N VAL A 129 -4.53 -11.90 13.84
CA VAL A 129 -4.76 -10.61 13.19
C VAL A 129 -5.07 -10.84 11.73
N LYS A 130 -6.19 -10.31 11.24
CA LYS A 130 -6.51 -10.27 9.80
C LYS A 130 -5.59 -9.26 9.13
N ILE A 131 -4.96 -9.63 8.03
CA ILE A 131 -4.05 -8.75 7.31
C ILE A 131 -4.62 -8.51 5.92
N GLU A 132 -4.84 -7.25 5.60
CA GLU A 132 -5.24 -6.79 4.28
C GLU A 132 -4.21 -5.82 3.72
N PHE A 133 -4.07 -5.77 2.41
CA PHE A 133 -3.48 -4.61 1.76
C PHE A 133 -4.54 -3.85 0.97
N ALA A 134 -4.33 -2.56 0.85
CA ALA A 134 -5.20 -1.68 0.09
C ALA A 134 -4.39 -0.61 -0.64
N TYR A 135 -4.93 -0.10 -1.73
CA TYR A 135 -4.48 1.15 -2.34
C TYR A 135 -5.68 1.95 -2.82
N ILE A 136 -5.50 3.27 -2.92
CA ILE A 136 -6.56 4.18 -3.35
C ILE A 136 -6.80 3.98 -4.85
N ARG A 137 -8.06 3.86 -5.26
CA ARG A 137 -8.49 3.74 -6.66
C ARG A 137 -8.40 5.06 -7.41
N THR A 138 -7.26 5.71 -7.37
CA THR A 138 -6.98 7.05 -7.90
C THR A 138 -7.58 7.31 -9.28
N ASP A 139 -7.46 6.35 -10.19
CA ASP A 139 -7.92 6.51 -11.57
C ASP A 139 -9.45 6.56 -11.70
N ASN A 140 -10.17 6.05 -10.69
CA ASN A 140 -11.64 6.00 -10.67
C ASN A 140 -12.25 7.15 -9.87
N LEU A 141 -11.43 8.02 -9.28
CA LEU A 141 -11.87 9.06 -8.36
C LEU A 141 -11.70 10.45 -8.97
N ILE A 142 -12.61 11.36 -8.61
CA ILE A 142 -12.54 12.78 -8.99
C ILE A 142 -11.26 13.38 -8.37
N ASP A 143 -10.60 14.27 -9.10
CA ASP A 143 -9.35 14.93 -8.69
C ASP A 143 -8.16 13.97 -8.45
N HIS A 144 -8.33 12.69 -8.77
CA HIS A 144 -7.28 11.67 -8.72
C HIS A 144 -6.43 11.67 -7.44
N PRO A 145 -7.04 11.62 -6.23
CA PRO A 145 -6.31 11.63 -4.97
C PRO A 145 -5.37 10.42 -4.91
N LYS A 146 -4.12 10.65 -4.47
CA LYS A 146 -3.10 9.60 -4.43
C LYS A 146 -2.94 9.00 -3.05
N GLY A 147 -2.90 9.84 -2.03
CA GLY A 147 -2.73 9.48 -0.63
C GLY A 147 -4.01 9.57 0.17
N LEU A 148 -4.00 9.00 1.37
CA LEU A 148 -5.12 9.08 2.31
C LEU A 148 -5.44 10.54 2.66
N ASP A 149 -4.43 11.37 2.83
CA ASP A 149 -4.57 12.80 3.08
C ASP A 149 -5.22 13.51 1.89
N ASP A 150 -4.80 13.23 0.67
CA ASP A 150 -5.42 13.78 -0.53
C ASP A 150 -6.90 13.39 -0.60
N LEU A 151 -7.22 12.12 -0.36
CA LEU A 151 -8.60 11.62 -0.43
C LEU A 151 -9.50 12.28 0.61
N LEU A 152 -9.05 12.36 1.87
CA LEU A 152 -9.83 12.93 2.96
C LEU A 152 -9.97 14.46 2.88
N LEU A 153 -9.02 15.15 2.24
CA LEU A 153 -9.01 16.61 2.11
C LEU A 153 -9.60 17.11 0.79
N THR A 154 -9.84 16.25 -0.19
CA THR A 154 -10.43 16.62 -1.48
C THR A 154 -11.87 17.12 -1.29
N PRO A 155 -12.20 18.35 -1.71
CA PRO A 155 -13.52 18.94 -1.48
C PRO A 155 -14.68 18.11 -2.01
N ALA A 156 -14.48 17.41 -3.14
CA ALA A 156 -15.47 16.53 -3.75
C ALA A 156 -15.91 15.36 -2.83
N TYR A 157 -15.09 14.99 -1.86
CA TYR A 157 -15.38 13.87 -0.95
C TYR A 157 -15.76 14.30 0.46
N LYS A 158 -15.91 15.59 0.71
CA LYS A 158 -16.23 16.10 2.06
C LYS A 158 -17.52 15.52 2.64
N SER A 159 -18.51 15.24 1.79
CA SER A 159 -19.77 14.59 2.20
C SER A 159 -19.71 13.06 2.25
N HIS A 160 -18.57 12.46 1.88
CA HIS A 160 -18.39 11.01 1.78
C HIS A 160 -17.37 10.48 2.80
N ILE A 161 -17.02 11.29 3.80
CA ILE A 161 -15.99 10.90 4.79
C ILE A 161 -16.36 9.62 5.51
N ASP A 162 -17.60 9.50 5.97
CA ASP A 162 -18.08 8.30 6.65
C ASP A 162 -18.04 7.06 5.73
N GLU A 163 -18.40 7.21 4.46
CA GLU A 163 -18.28 6.14 3.47
C GLU A 163 -16.82 5.72 3.24
N ILE A 164 -15.88 6.69 3.19
CA ILE A 164 -14.45 6.41 3.05
C ILE A 164 -13.92 5.64 4.26
N ILE A 165 -14.31 6.06 5.46
CA ILE A 165 -13.93 5.40 6.71
C ILE A 165 -14.48 3.97 6.73
N GLN A 166 -15.76 3.79 6.44
CA GLN A 166 -16.37 2.47 6.37
C GLN A 166 -15.70 1.59 5.33
N ASP A 167 -15.46 2.10 4.14
CA ASP A 167 -14.84 1.35 3.04
C ASP A 167 -13.44 0.80 3.39
N ILE A 168 -12.67 1.45 4.26
CA ILE A 168 -11.35 0.95 4.69
C ILE A 168 -11.40 0.12 5.98
N THR A 169 -12.40 0.31 6.83
CA THR A 169 -12.46 -0.32 8.16
C THR A 169 -13.37 -1.53 8.22
N GLU A 170 -14.46 -1.58 7.46
CA GLU A 170 -15.40 -2.69 7.49
C GLU A 170 -14.91 -3.90 6.68
N ASP A 171 -15.47 -5.07 6.99
CA ASP A 171 -15.08 -6.33 6.35
C ASP A 171 -15.82 -6.60 5.04
N GLU A 172 -17.01 -6.06 4.87
CA GLU A 172 -17.78 -6.19 3.64
C GLU A 172 -17.27 -5.23 2.57
N ILE A 173 -16.87 -5.79 1.43
CA ILE A 173 -16.12 -5.07 0.41
C ILE A 173 -17.05 -4.71 -0.75
N ASN A 174 -17.66 -3.55 -0.66
CA ASN A 174 -18.11 -2.80 -1.84
C ASN A 174 -17.13 -1.62 -2.10
N SER A 175 -15.86 -1.94 -2.17
CA SER A 175 -14.77 -0.95 -2.14
C SER A 175 -14.85 0.06 -3.29
N LYS A 176 -15.43 1.21 -3.01
CA LYS A 176 -15.56 2.34 -3.94
C LYS A 176 -14.25 3.13 -4.05
N PHE A 177 -13.63 3.38 -2.88
CA PHE A 177 -12.45 4.25 -2.77
C PHE A 177 -11.15 3.49 -2.77
N PHE A 178 -11.16 2.23 -2.33
CA PHE A 178 -9.96 1.42 -2.18
C PHE A 178 -10.04 0.14 -2.99
N PHE A 179 -8.93 -0.29 -3.54
CA PHE A 179 -8.74 -1.69 -3.88
C PHE A 179 -8.27 -2.40 -2.61
N ARG A 180 -8.87 -3.53 -2.25
CA ARG A 180 -8.57 -4.26 -1.03
C ARG A 180 -8.39 -5.75 -1.31
N MET A 181 -7.50 -6.38 -0.59
CA MET A 181 -7.25 -7.81 -0.70
C MET A 181 -6.77 -8.37 0.64
N ASN A 182 -7.37 -9.49 1.08
CA ASN A 182 -6.86 -10.23 2.22
C ASN A 182 -5.57 -10.95 1.87
N ILE A 183 -4.51 -10.71 2.66
CA ILE A 183 -3.18 -11.25 2.39
C ILE A 183 -3.02 -12.67 2.94
N ARG A 184 -3.64 -12.95 4.08
CA ARG A 184 -3.30 -14.13 4.89
C ARG A 184 -3.80 -15.43 4.33
N ASP A 185 -5.07 -15.46 3.97
CA ASP A 185 -5.74 -16.69 3.55
C ASP A 185 -5.44 -17.07 2.10
N GLN A 186 -4.82 -16.16 1.35
CA GLN A 186 -4.62 -16.31 -0.09
C GLN A 186 -3.19 -16.01 -0.56
N ILE A 187 -2.19 -16.30 0.25
CA ILE A 187 -0.78 -15.96 -0.05
C ILE A 187 -0.34 -16.40 -1.46
N ASN A 188 -0.64 -17.63 -1.85
CA ASN A 188 -0.25 -18.13 -3.17
C ASN A 188 -1.12 -17.58 -4.30
N ARG A 189 -2.40 -17.33 -4.03
CA ARG A 189 -3.33 -16.72 -4.98
C ARG A 189 -3.03 -15.24 -5.14
N LEU A 190 -2.78 -14.54 -4.03
CA LEU A 190 -2.33 -13.16 -4.01
C LEU A 190 -1.07 -12.96 -4.84
N LYS A 191 -0.09 -13.83 -4.67
CA LYS A 191 1.17 -13.76 -5.40
C LYS A 191 0.97 -13.81 -6.92
N ARG A 192 0.10 -14.70 -7.41
CA ARG A 192 -0.25 -14.83 -8.82
C ARG A 192 -1.12 -13.66 -9.29
N GLN A 193 -2.18 -13.36 -8.56
CA GLN A 193 -3.16 -12.34 -8.91
C GLN A 193 -2.52 -10.95 -8.90
N PHE A 194 -1.74 -10.64 -7.88
CA PHE A 194 -1.03 -9.37 -7.79
C PHE A 194 0.00 -9.21 -8.93
N ALA A 195 0.74 -10.24 -9.26
CA ALA A 195 1.66 -10.20 -10.38
C ALA A 195 0.92 -9.98 -11.71
N LEU A 196 -0.18 -10.69 -11.94
CA LEU A 196 -1.02 -10.52 -13.13
C LEU A 196 -1.67 -9.13 -13.21
N ASP A 197 -2.27 -8.67 -12.12
CA ASP A 197 -2.92 -7.36 -12.07
C ASP A 197 -1.89 -6.23 -12.20
N SER A 198 -0.71 -6.38 -11.61
CA SER A 198 0.39 -5.44 -11.76
C SER A 198 0.91 -5.39 -13.20
N VAL A 199 1.04 -6.54 -13.83
CA VAL A 199 1.45 -6.65 -15.23
C VAL A 199 0.40 -6.00 -16.15
N LYS A 200 -0.88 -6.31 -15.98
CA LYS A 200 -1.97 -5.69 -16.74
C LYS A 200 -2.06 -4.17 -16.53
N SER A 201 -2.02 -3.73 -15.29
CA SER A 201 -2.07 -2.31 -14.95
C SER A 201 -0.84 -1.56 -15.46
N PHE A 202 0.31 -2.20 -15.41
CA PHE A 202 1.55 -1.68 -15.93
C PHE A 202 1.47 -1.47 -17.44
N TYR A 203 1.02 -2.49 -18.18
CA TYR A 203 0.90 -2.44 -19.62
C TYR A 203 -0.17 -1.44 -20.07
N ALA A 204 -1.37 -1.50 -19.52
CA ALA A 204 -2.47 -0.61 -19.92
C ALA A 204 -2.15 0.88 -19.77
N ARG A 205 -1.28 1.23 -18.81
CA ARG A 205 -0.79 2.61 -18.63
C ARG A 205 0.34 2.99 -19.58
N TRP A 206 0.95 2.01 -20.18
CA TRP A 206 2.18 2.17 -20.95
C TRP A 206 2.00 2.07 -22.45
N GLU A 207 1.00 1.33 -22.87
CA GLU A 207 0.63 1.08 -24.25
C GLU A 207 0.61 2.36 -25.10
N ASN A 208 0.05 3.43 -24.56
CA ASN A 208 -0.06 4.72 -25.24
C ASN A 208 1.23 5.57 -25.22
N GLN A 209 2.26 5.15 -24.50
CA GLN A 209 3.46 5.97 -24.26
C GLN A 209 4.69 5.49 -24.98
N ILE A 210 4.81 4.20 -25.28
CA ILE A 210 6.04 3.61 -25.86
C ILE A 210 5.78 2.83 -27.14
N GLY A 211 4.58 2.39 -27.38
CA GLY A 211 4.25 1.57 -28.56
C GLY A 211 4.88 0.17 -28.56
N ASP A 212 5.58 -0.20 -27.48
CA ASP A 212 6.22 -1.49 -27.35
C ASP A 212 5.36 -2.45 -26.53
N GLU A 213 5.19 -3.65 -27.04
CA GLU A 213 4.45 -4.74 -26.39
C GLU A 213 5.30 -5.51 -25.38
N GLU A 214 6.52 -5.05 -25.09
CA GLU A 214 7.45 -5.72 -24.20
C GLU A 214 7.70 -4.91 -22.93
N PHE A 215 7.77 -5.61 -21.79
CA PHE A 215 8.08 -5.00 -20.50
C PHE A 215 8.78 -6.00 -19.57
N VAL A 216 9.55 -5.48 -18.62
CA VAL A 216 10.29 -6.26 -17.63
C VAL A 216 9.62 -6.18 -16.26
N PHE A 217 9.35 -7.33 -15.66
CA PHE A 217 8.81 -7.46 -14.33
C PHE A 217 9.42 -8.65 -13.59
N GLU A 218 9.88 -8.46 -12.36
CA GLU A 218 10.53 -9.48 -11.51
C GLU A 218 11.61 -10.33 -12.24
N HIS A 219 12.52 -9.67 -12.96
CA HIS A 219 13.56 -10.33 -13.76
C HIS A 219 13.04 -11.21 -14.92
N MET A 220 11.81 -10.99 -15.31
CA MET A 220 11.21 -11.64 -16.48
C MET A 220 10.90 -10.58 -17.53
N LEU A 221 11.23 -10.87 -18.76
CA LEU A 221 10.75 -10.14 -19.93
C LEU A 221 9.38 -10.73 -20.34
N TYR A 222 8.39 -9.88 -20.42
CA TYR A 222 7.04 -10.23 -20.86
C TYR A 222 6.75 -9.62 -22.21
N GLN A 223 5.99 -10.34 -23.00
CA GLN A 223 5.39 -9.82 -24.22
C GLN A 223 3.88 -9.90 -24.09
N TYR A 224 3.22 -8.80 -24.35
CA TYR A 224 1.78 -8.65 -24.22
C TYR A 224 1.11 -8.50 -25.57
N ASN A 225 0.00 -9.18 -25.76
CA ASN A 225 -0.86 -9.02 -26.94
C ASN A 225 -2.11 -8.22 -26.54
N ALA A 226 -2.16 -6.95 -26.96
CA ALA A 226 -3.26 -6.06 -26.65
C ALA A 226 -4.58 -6.50 -27.27
N ALA A 227 -4.54 -7.13 -28.44
CA ALA A 227 -5.75 -7.61 -29.13
C ALA A 227 -6.42 -8.78 -28.40
N GLU A 228 -5.65 -9.56 -27.67
CA GLU A 228 -6.13 -10.73 -26.91
C GLU A 228 -6.17 -10.47 -25.38
N ASP A 229 -5.78 -9.27 -24.94
CA ASP A 229 -5.66 -8.86 -23.53
C ASP A 229 -4.93 -9.92 -22.69
N LYS A 230 -3.81 -10.43 -23.19
CA LYS A 230 -3.04 -11.45 -22.50
C LYS A 230 -1.54 -11.34 -22.68
N VAL A 231 -0.80 -11.83 -21.69
CA VAL A 231 0.64 -12.10 -21.82
C VAL A 231 0.85 -13.34 -22.64
N ILE A 232 1.52 -13.21 -23.79
CA ILE A 232 1.77 -14.33 -24.71
C ILE A 232 3.13 -14.97 -24.53
N ARG A 233 4.06 -14.26 -23.90
CA ARG A 233 5.42 -14.74 -23.68
C ARG A 233 5.99 -14.19 -22.38
N ALA A 234 6.73 -15.05 -21.67
CA ALA A 234 7.55 -14.65 -20.53
C ALA A 234 8.89 -15.39 -20.59
N MET A 235 9.98 -14.65 -20.44
CA MET A 235 11.34 -15.23 -20.47
C MET A 235 12.15 -14.70 -19.30
N PRO A 236 12.98 -15.51 -18.65
CA PRO A 236 13.98 -15.01 -17.70
C PRO A 236 14.95 -14.04 -18.40
N LEU A 237 15.36 -12.99 -17.68
CA LEU A 237 16.43 -12.12 -18.10
C LEU A 237 17.78 -12.74 -17.77
#